data_46ac4fd7b3fea554eec9e8c53a8c2e5c
#
_entry.id   46ac4fd7b3fea554eec9e8c53a8c2e5c
#
_cell.length_a   1.000
_cell.length_b   1.000
_cell.length_c   1.000
_cell.angle_alpha   90.00
_cell.angle_beta   90.00
_cell.angle_gamma   90.00
#
_symmetry.space_group_name_H-M   'P 1'
#
loop_
_entity.id
_entity.type
_entity.pdbx_description
1 polymer ?
#
loop_
_entity_poly.entity_id
_entity_poly.type
_entity_poly.pdbx_seq_one_letter_code
_entity_poly.pdbx_strand_id
1 'polypeptide(L)'
;MSEDRTKDAYSSGKRLRILVVEDHGDTLQALSNLLTHFGHEISVADDAESARKIIRSKEFDVVLADIALPDGSGYDLVAEAKRKRPVKAVALTGFGAPDDIERGKEAGFDFHLTKPVDFHELRAVLGQIAA
;
A
#
# COMPACT_ATOMS: atom_id res chain seq x y z
N MET A 1 26.79 -11.30 -10.00
CA MET A 1 26.14 -10.91 -11.22
C MET A 1 25.55 -9.54 -11.10
N SER A 2 25.74 -8.73 -12.11
CA SER A 2 25.28 -7.35 -12.08
C SER A 2 23.77 -7.23 -12.01
N GLU A 3 23.06 -8.15 -12.63
CA GLU A 3 21.59 -8.14 -12.57
C GLU A 3 21.07 -8.37 -11.15
N ASP A 4 21.65 -9.31 -10.44
CA ASP A 4 21.26 -9.61 -9.07
C ASP A 4 21.53 -8.42 -8.16
N ARG A 5 22.64 -7.73 -8.38
CA ARG A 5 22.97 -6.55 -7.60
C ARG A 5 21.98 -5.41 -7.85
N THR A 6 21.53 -5.26 -9.10
CA THR A 6 20.53 -4.25 -9.43
C THR A 6 19.20 -4.55 -8.75
N LYS A 7 18.79 -5.81 -8.75
CA LYS A 7 17.58 -6.23 -8.05
C LYS A 7 17.70 -5.96 -6.55
N ASP A 8 18.82 -6.29 -5.97
CA ASP A 8 19.03 -6.08 -4.53
C ASP A 8 18.98 -4.61 -4.17
N ALA A 9 19.43 -3.73 -5.06
CA ALA A 9 19.38 -2.30 -4.83
C ALA A 9 17.94 -1.76 -4.80
N TYR A 10 17.01 -2.40 -5.54
CA TYR A 10 15.62 -1.97 -5.60
C TYR A 10 14.72 -2.69 -4.61
N SER A 11 15.04 -3.92 -4.28
CA SER A 11 14.25 -4.73 -3.36
C SER A 11 15.10 -5.19 -2.20
N SER A 12 15.66 -4.22 -1.47
CA SER A 12 16.56 -4.45 -0.36
C SER A 12 15.87 -5.13 0.82
N GLY A 13 15.51 -6.34 0.71
CA GLY A 13 14.79 -7.09 1.71
C GLY A 13 14.00 -8.16 1.01
N LYS A 14 13.00 -8.66 1.67
CA LYS A 14 12.19 -9.73 1.13
C LYS A 14 11.13 -9.22 0.16
N ARG A 15 10.67 -10.11 -0.68
CA ARG A 15 9.51 -9.87 -1.53
C ARG A 15 8.27 -9.73 -0.65
N LEU A 16 7.54 -8.65 -0.83
CA LEU A 16 6.33 -8.37 -0.07
C LEU A 16 5.09 -8.72 -0.88
N ARG A 17 4.05 -9.15 -0.17
CA ARG A 17 2.71 -9.34 -0.75
C ARG A 17 1.95 -8.07 -0.44
N ILE A 18 1.59 -7.32 -1.46
CA ILE A 18 1.00 -5.99 -1.32
C ILE A 18 -0.38 -5.95 -1.96
N LEU A 19 -1.36 -5.47 -1.21
CA LEU A 19 -2.67 -5.13 -1.75
C LEU A 19 -2.71 -3.63 -2.02
N VAL A 20 -2.97 -3.24 -3.26
CA VAL A 20 -3.11 -1.83 -3.65
C VAL A 20 -4.59 -1.53 -3.86
N VAL A 21 -5.11 -0.56 -3.14
CA VAL A 21 -6.51 -0.15 -3.21
C VAL A 21 -6.59 1.30 -3.66
N GLU A 22 -7.06 1.53 -4.87
CA GLU A 22 -7.10 2.85 -5.49
C GLU A 22 -8.17 2.84 -6.58
N ASP A 23 -9.07 3.82 -6.56
CA ASP A 23 -10.18 3.86 -7.52
C ASP A 23 -9.84 4.52 -8.85
N HIS A 24 -8.75 5.29 -8.93
CA HIS A 24 -8.30 5.88 -10.19
C HIS A 24 -7.48 4.85 -10.97
N GLY A 25 -8.05 4.37 -12.08
CA GLY A 25 -7.45 3.29 -12.86
C GLY A 25 -6.01 3.54 -13.29
N ASP A 26 -5.71 4.74 -13.74
CA ASP A 26 -4.36 5.08 -14.19
C ASP A 26 -3.35 5.03 -13.04
N THR A 27 -3.73 5.54 -11.88
CA THR A 27 -2.89 5.50 -10.69
C THR A 27 -2.69 4.08 -10.22
N LEU A 28 -3.76 3.29 -10.18
CA LEU A 28 -3.71 1.89 -9.78
C LEU A 28 -2.77 1.10 -10.70
N GLN A 29 -2.89 1.31 -12.00
CA GLN A 29 -2.05 0.61 -12.97
C GLN A 29 -0.58 1.00 -12.81
N ALA A 30 -0.31 2.29 -12.64
CA ALA A 30 1.05 2.79 -12.47
C ALA A 30 1.70 2.22 -11.21
N LEU A 31 0.97 2.22 -10.10
CA LEU A 31 1.48 1.66 -8.85
C LEU A 31 1.71 0.15 -8.97
N SER A 32 0.77 -0.56 -9.57
CA SER A 32 0.89 -2.00 -9.77
C SER A 32 2.13 -2.35 -10.59
N ASN A 33 2.33 -1.64 -11.69
CA ASN A 33 3.50 -1.88 -12.56
C ASN A 33 4.80 -1.61 -11.83
N LEU A 34 4.86 -0.50 -11.09
CA LEU A 34 6.06 -0.10 -10.36
C LEU A 34 6.41 -1.12 -9.27
N LEU A 35 5.43 -1.52 -8.48
CA LEU A 35 5.64 -2.44 -7.38
C LEU A 35 6.02 -3.83 -7.87
N THR A 36 5.43 -4.25 -8.99
CA THR A 36 5.81 -5.50 -9.65
C THR A 36 7.27 -5.43 -10.13
N HIS A 37 7.65 -4.29 -10.68
CA HIS A 37 9.01 -4.06 -11.13
C HIS A 37 10.00 -4.14 -9.95
N PHE A 38 9.60 -3.70 -8.78
CA PHE A 38 10.42 -3.80 -7.57
C PHE A 38 10.50 -5.24 -7.03
N GLY A 39 9.78 -6.18 -7.61
CA GLY A 39 9.86 -7.59 -7.24
C GLY A 39 8.80 -8.05 -6.26
N HIS A 40 7.81 -7.23 -5.97
CA HIS A 40 6.75 -7.60 -5.04
C HIS A 40 5.59 -8.32 -5.73
N GLU A 41 4.84 -9.08 -4.95
CA GLU A 41 3.63 -9.75 -5.42
C GLU A 41 2.44 -8.83 -5.15
N ILE A 42 1.70 -8.48 -6.19
CA ILE A 42 0.68 -7.45 -6.12
C ILE A 42 -0.72 -8.02 -6.35
N SER A 43 -1.65 -7.58 -5.52
CA SER A 43 -3.09 -7.74 -5.76
C SER A 43 -3.68 -6.34 -5.80
N VAL A 44 -4.72 -6.14 -6.59
CA VAL A 44 -5.32 -4.82 -6.78
C VAL A 44 -6.82 -4.86 -6.50
N ALA A 45 -7.33 -3.73 -6.02
CA ALA A 45 -8.76 -3.51 -5.84
C ALA A 45 -9.04 -2.03 -6.13
N ASP A 46 -10.18 -1.76 -6.75
CA ASP A 46 -10.55 -0.39 -7.10
C ASP A 46 -11.66 0.18 -6.20
N ASP A 47 -12.13 -0.60 -5.26
CA ASP A 47 -13.11 -0.15 -4.27
C ASP A 47 -12.94 -0.91 -2.95
N ALA A 48 -13.66 -0.46 -1.91
CA ALA A 48 -13.55 -1.06 -0.59
C ALA A 48 -14.13 -2.48 -0.54
N GLU A 49 -15.21 -2.72 -1.25
CA GLU A 49 -15.85 -4.05 -1.26
C GLU A 49 -14.93 -5.10 -1.84
N SER A 50 -14.34 -4.84 -3.00
CA SER A 50 -13.39 -5.75 -3.63
C SER A 50 -12.18 -5.99 -2.73
N ALA A 51 -11.69 -4.92 -2.10
CA ALA A 51 -10.53 -5.01 -1.19
C ALA A 51 -10.86 -5.91 0.00
N ARG A 52 -12.05 -5.78 0.58
CA ARG A 52 -12.45 -6.63 1.72
C ARG A 52 -12.50 -8.11 1.34
N LYS A 53 -13.02 -8.41 0.17
CA LYS A 53 -13.06 -9.80 -0.32
C LYS A 53 -11.66 -10.38 -0.45
N ILE A 54 -10.74 -9.60 -0.97
CA ILE A 54 -9.35 -10.01 -1.12
C ILE A 54 -8.68 -10.20 0.24
N ILE A 55 -8.89 -9.28 1.16
CA ILE A 55 -8.34 -9.35 2.52
C ILE A 55 -8.81 -10.62 3.24
N ARG A 56 -10.06 -11.01 3.01
CA ARG A 56 -10.63 -12.20 3.63
C ARG A 56 -10.10 -13.51 3.04
N SER A 57 -9.64 -13.47 1.79
CA SER A 57 -9.22 -14.68 1.07
C SER A 57 -7.71 -14.88 0.96
N LYS A 58 -6.93 -13.83 1.17
CA LYS A 58 -5.47 -13.87 1.01
C LYS A 58 -4.76 -13.21 2.17
N GLU A 59 -3.49 -13.54 2.34
CA GLU A 59 -2.62 -12.91 3.31
C GLU A 59 -1.76 -11.85 2.64
N PHE A 60 -1.58 -10.73 3.32
CA PHE A 60 -0.76 -9.63 2.84
C PHE A 60 0.23 -9.17 3.89
N ASP A 61 1.36 -8.65 3.44
CA ASP A 61 2.35 -8.02 4.29
C ASP A 61 2.07 -6.52 4.39
N VAL A 62 1.52 -5.93 3.33
CA VAL A 62 1.26 -4.49 3.23
C VAL A 62 -0.07 -4.24 2.54
N VAL A 63 -0.82 -3.27 3.05
CA VAL A 63 -1.99 -2.70 2.37
C VAL A 63 -1.65 -1.25 2.05
N LEU A 64 -1.67 -0.91 0.78
CA LEU A 64 -1.44 0.43 0.27
C LEU A 64 -2.79 0.95 -0.23
N ALA A 65 -3.41 1.85 0.51
CA ALA A 65 -4.81 2.20 0.26
C ALA A 65 -5.06 3.71 0.22
N ASP A 66 -5.86 4.12 -0.76
CA ASP A 66 -6.44 5.46 -0.77
C ASP A 66 -7.39 5.59 0.42
N ILE A 67 -7.33 6.71 1.10
CA ILE A 67 -8.22 7.00 2.22
C ILE A 67 -9.66 7.20 1.73
N ALA A 68 -9.82 7.87 0.60
CA ALA A 68 -11.12 8.19 0.04
C ALA A 68 -11.49 7.23 -1.09
N LEU A 69 -12.27 6.21 -0.78
CA LEU A 69 -12.75 5.24 -1.76
C LEU A 69 -14.23 5.53 -2.08
N PRO A 70 -14.69 5.16 -3.29
CA PRO A 70 -16.06 5.50 -3.70
C PRO A 70 -17.15 4.87 -2.84
N ASP A 71 -16.89 3.71 -2.25
CA ASP A 71 -17.88 2.95 -1.50
C ASP A 71 -17.48 2.75 -0.03
N GLY A 72 -16.53 3.53 0.46
CA GLY A 72 -16.14 3.39 1.86
C GLY A 72 -14.86 4.13 2.17
N SER A 73 -14.36 3.85 3.36
CA SER A 73 -13.18 4.52 3.89
C SER A 73 -11.98 3.59 3.95
N GLY A 74 -10.84 4.07 3.52
CA GLY A 74 -9.59 3.37 3.69
C GLY A 74 -9.25 3.13 5.16
N TYR A 75 -9.73 4.01 6.05
CA TYR A 75 -9.55 3.83 7.50
C TYR A 75 -10.21 2.54 7.98
N ASP A 76 -11.48 2.33 7.62
CA ASP A 76 -12.23 1.14 8.03
C ASP A 76 -11.62 -0.12 7.44
N LEU A 77 -11.19 -0.05 6.20
CA LEU A 77 -10.57 -1.16 5.50
C LEU A 77 -9.30 -1.63 6.21
N VAL A 78 -8.45 -0.70 6.59
CA VAL A 78 -7.18 -1.01 7.26
C VAL A 78 -7.43 -1.53 8.66
N ALA A 79 -8.40 -0.96 9.38
CA ALA A 79 -8.78 -1.46 10.70
C ALA A 79 -9.22 -2.93 10.62
N GLU A 80 -10.00 -3.27 9.61
CA GLU A 80 -10.43 -4.65 9.39
C GLU A 80 -9.25 -5.56 9.06
N ALA A 81 -8.35 -5.13 8.19
CA ALA A 81 -7.18 -5.91 7.81
C ALA A 81 -6.28 -6.22 9.02
N LYS A 82 -6.06 -5.21 9.85
CA LYS A 82 -5.21 -5.38 11.04
C LYS A 82 -5.82 -6.26 12.11
N ARG A 83 -7.15 -6.33 12.17
CA ARG A 83 -7.81 -7.26 13.09
C ARG A 83 -7.57 -8.71 12.71
N LYS A 84 -7.40 -8.98 11.43
CA LYS A 84 -7.18 -10.36 10.96
C LYS A 84 -5.75 -10.82 11.11
N ARG A 85 -4.79 -9.95 10.84
CA ARG A 85 -3.36 -10.28 10.84
C ARG A 85 -2.51 -9.05 11.04
N PRO A 86 -1.28 -9.23 11.51
CA PRO A 86 -0.32 -8.12 11.50
C PRO A 86 0.02 -7.77 10.05
N VAL A 87 -0.44 -6.60 9.61
CA VAL A 87 -0.07 -6.05 8.30
C VAL A 87 0.42 -4.63 8.50
N LYS A 88 1.27 -4.15 7.62
CA LYS A 88 1.64 -2.75 7.58
C LYS A 88 0.71 -2.03 6.62
N ALA A 89 0.34 -0.82 6.97
CA ALA A 89 -0.61 -0.06 6.18
C ALA A 89 -0.01 1.29 5.77
N VAL A 90 -0.11 1.60 4.48
CA VAL A 90 0.38 2.83 3.90
C VAL A 90 -0.81 3.58 3.30
N ALA A 91 -1.05 4.79 3.75
CA ALA A 91 -2.15 5.61 3.26
C ALA A 91 -1.72 6.42 2.04
N LEU A 92 -2.59 6.45 1.04
CA LEU A 92 -2.47 7.38 -0.09
C LEU A 92 -3.49 8.48 0.15
N THR A 93 -3.05 9.72 0.18
CA THR A 93 -3.94 10.85 0.47
C THR A 93 -3.70 12.00 -0.50
N GLY A 94 -4.77 12.62 -0.97
CA GLY A 94 -4.70 13.83 -1.79
C GLY A 94 -4.42 15.07 -0.96
N PHE A 95 -4.60 14.96 0.35
CA PHE A 95 -4.46 16.08 1.27
C PHE A 95 -3.51 15.70 2.39
N GLY A 96 -2.39 16.39 2.50
CA GLY A 96 -1.44 16.14 3.56
C GLY A 96 -1.77 16.90 4.84
N ALA A 97 -3.05 17.18 5.12
CA ALA A 97 -3.44 17.93 6.29
C ALA A 97 -3.11 17.15 7.58
N PRO A 98 -2.63 17.86 8.62
CA PRO A 98 -2.27 17.20 9.88
C PRO A 98 -3.40 16.35 10.48
N ASP A 99 -4.65 16.80 10.36
CA ASP A 99 -5.79 16.07 10.88
C ASP A 99 -5.98 14.72 10.18
N ASP A 100 -5.74 14.67 8.86
CA ASP A 100 -5.87 13.43 8.10
C ASP A 100 -4.76 12.44 8.48
N ILE A 101 -3.56 12.95 8.71
CA ILE A 101 -2.45 12.12 9.14
C ILE A 101 -2.71 11.51 10.52
N GLU A 102 -3.19 12.33 11.46
CA GLU A 102 -3.51 11.88 12.80
C GLU A 102 -4.62 10.84 12.79
N ARG A 103 -5.67 11.10 12.04
CA ARG A 103 -6.80 10.18 11.89
C ARG A 103 -6.36 8.86 11.26
N GLY A 104 -5.42 8.92 10.31
CA GLY A 104 -4.85 7.73 9.71
C GLY A 104 -4.11 6.88 10.72
N LYS A 105 -3.31 7.51 11.58
CA LYS A 105 -2.57 6.81 12.63
C LYS A 105 -3.51 6.11 13.58
N GLU A 106 -4.58 6.78 13.99
CA GLU A 106 -5.59 6.19 14.89
C GLU A 106 -6.27 4.98 14.28
N ALA A 107 -6.49 5.01 12.96
CA ALA A 107 -7.10 3.89 12.25
C ALA A 107 -6.12 2.73 12.01
N GLY A 108 -4.83 2.96 12.19
CA GLY A 108 -3.80 1.93 12.06
C GLY A 108 -2.85 2.08 10.88
N PHE A 109 -2.90 3.19 10.15
CA PHE A 109 -1.91 3.44 9.11
C PHE A 109 -0.55 3.71 9.72
N ASP A 110 0.45 3.04 9.19
CA ASP A 110 1.83 3.16 9.67
C ASP A 110 2.60 4.25 8.93
N PHE A 111 2.22 4.52 7.69
CA PHE A 111 2.86 5.52 6.83
C PHE A 111 1.82 6.26 6.03
N HIS A 112 2.17 7.46 5.57
CA HIS A 112 1.34 8.29 4.70
C HIS A 112 2.15 8.77 3.51
N LEU A 113 1.57 8.66 2.32
CA LEU A 113 2.13 9.22 1.10
C LEU A 113 1.12 10.17 0.49
N THR A 114 1.54 11.38 0.17
CA THR A 114 0.68 12.37 -0.45
C THR A 114 0.71 12.22 -1.96
N LYS A 115 -0.44 12.32 -2.60
CA LYS A 115 -0.53 12.27 -4.07
C LYS A 115 -0.08 13.61 -4.68
N PRO A 116 0.60 13.60 -5.80
CA PRO A 116 1.02 12.43 -6.56
C PRO A 116 2.13 11.68 -5.85
N VAL A 117 2.10 10.36 -5.92
CA VAL A 117 3.03 9.51 -5.18
C VAL A 117 4.45 9.68 -5.71
N ASP A 118 5.37 9.97 -4.80
CA ASP A 118 6.80 10.01 -5.11
C ASP A 118 7.33 8.59 -5.03
N PHE A 119 7.88 8.11 -6.11
CA PHE A 119 8.36 6.72 -6.20
C PHE A 119 9.54 6.45 -5.27
N HIS A 120 10.37 7.45 -5.02
CA HIS A 120 11.48 7.31 -4.09
C HIS A 120 10.99 7.16 -2.66
N GLU A 121 9.98 7.94 -2.28
CA GLU A 121 9.35 7.82 -0.96
C GLU A 121 8.69 6.46 -0.79
N LEU A 122 7.95 6.01 -1.79
CA LEU A 122 7.28 4.71 -1.75
C LEU A 122 8.29 3.60 -1.56
N ARG A 123 9.38 3.62 -2.32
CA ARG A 123 10.42 2.62 -2.21
C ARG A 123 11.08 2.64 -0.83
N ALA A 124 11.33 3.83 -0.29
CA ALA A 124 11.91 3.98 1.04
C ALA A 124 11.01 3.38 2.12
N VAL A 125 9.70 3.65 2.02
CA VAL A 125 8.71 3.10 2.96
C VAL A 125 8.68 1.59 2.89
N LEU A 126 8.64 1.02 1.69
CA LEU A 126 8.63 -0.42 1.51
C LEU A 126 9.92 -1.06 2.00
N GLY A 127 11.05 -0.38 1.83
CA GLY A 127 12.33 -0.83 2.36
C GLY A 127 12.33 -0.92 3.87
N GLN A 128 11.71 0.03 4.56
CA GLN A 128 11.57 -0.01 6.00
C GLN A 128 10.69 -1.17 6.45
N ILE A 129 9.61 -1.42 5.73
CA ILE A 129 8.69 -2.52 6.06
C ILE A 129 9.38 -3.87 5.85
N ALA A 130 10.15 -4.01 4.78
CA ALA A 130 10.82 -5.25 4.43
C ALA A 130 12.06 -5.54 5.29
N ALA A 131 12.57 -4.53 5.95
CA ALA A 131 13.74 -4.70 6.83
C ALA A 131 13.40 -5.48 8.13
#